data_d7555a8b0ac1b98d93ecbdeafd023536
#
_entry.id   d7555a8b0ac1b98d93ecbdeafd023536
#
_cell.length_a   1.000
_cell.length_b   1.000
_cell.length_c   1.000
_cell.angle_alpha   90.00
_cell.angle_beta   90.00
_cell.angle_gamma   90.00
#
_symmetry.space_group_name_H-M   'P 1'
#
loop_
_entity.id
_entity.type
_entity.pdbx_description
1 polymer ?
#
loop_
_entity_poly.entity_id
_entity_poly.type
_entity_poly.pdbx_seq_one_letter_code
_entity_poly.pdbx_strand_id
1 'polypeptide(L)'
;MNYRNKKLLELARELPCQQCGREDGTVVAAHSNQQRDGKGTGIKAHDFRIASLCFTCHTDIDQGSTLTKDQRREMWEWAHRKTMGEFFLRDLISIR
;
A
#
# COMPACT_ATOMS: atom_id res chain seq x y z
N MET A 1 -14.77 10.75 -8.95
CA MET A 1 -14.91 9.67 -7.96
C MET A 1 -13.73 8.73 -8.03
N ASN A 2 -13.17 8.37 -6.89
CA ASN A 2 -12.02 7.48 -6.87
C ASN A 2 -12.44 6.02 -7.02
N TYR A 3 -11.57 5.23 -7.65
CA TYR A 3 -11.79 3.81 -7.83
C TYR A 3 -11.84 3.08 -6.49
N ARG A 4 -12.83 2.22 -6.30
CA ARG A 4 -12.99 1.40 -5.09
C ARG A 4 -13.16 -0.07 -5.47
N ASN A 5 -12.42 -0.95 -4.80
CA ASN A 5 -12.48 -2.38 -5.02
C ASN A 5 -12.12 -3.11 -3.74
N LYS A 6 -13.13 -3.54 -3.00
CA LYS A 6 -12.95 -4.20 -1.71
C LYS A 6 -12.12 -5.48 -1.82
N LYS A 7 -12.32 -6.25 -2.89
CA LYS A 7 -11.57 -7.49 -3.10
C LYS A 7 -10.08 -7.23 -3.23
N LEU A 8 -9.70 -6.17 -3.93
CA LEU A 8 -8.30 -5.80 -4.11
C LEU A 8 -7.65 -5.48 -2.76
N LEU A 9 -8.37 -4.76 -1.89
CA LEU A 9 -7.86 -4.43 -0.55
C LEU A 9 -7.70 -5.69 0.30
N GLU A 10 -8.62 -6.64 0.19
CA GLU A 10 -8.51 -7.91 0.90
C GLU A 10 -7.30 -8.70 0.46
N LEU A 11 -7.03 -8.77 -0.84
CA LEU A 11 -5.85 -9.45 -1.39
C LEU A 11 -4.57 -8.83 -0.86
N ALA A 12 -4.51 -7.50 -0.76
CA ALA A 12 -3.32 -6.83 -0.23
C ALA A 12 -3.02 -7.22 1.21
N ARG A 13 -4.06 -7.45 2.02
CA ARG A 13 -3.89 -7.86 3.42
C ARG A 13 -3.37 -9.28 3.57
N GLU A 14 -3.49 -10.12 2.54
CA GLU A 14 -3.01 -11.49 2.55
C GLU A 14 -1.50 -11.59 2.24
N LEU A 15 -0.89 -10.54 1.72
CA LEU A 15 0.53 -10.53 1.41
C LEU A 15 1.36 -10.24 2.67
N PRO A 16 2.62 -10.69 2.70
CA PRO A 16 3.57 -10.19 3.70
C PRO A 16 3.79 -8.69 3.50
N CYS A 17 4.28 -8.01 4.55
CA CYS A 17 4.68 -6.62 4.43
C CYS A 17 5.72 -6.50 3.32
N GLN A 18 5.49 -5.64 2.36
CA GLN A 18 6.39 -5.50 1.21
C GLN A 18 7.59 -4.60 1.50
N GLN A 19 7.68 -4.05 2.70
CA GLN A 19 8.85 -3.29 3.15
C GLN A 19 9.80 -4.17 3.96
N CYS A 20 9.29 -4.90 4.97
CA CYS A 20 10.14 -5.67 5.89
C CYS A 20 9.91 -7.18 5.85
N GLY A 21 8.91 -7.67 5.14
CA GLY A 21 8.60 -9.09 5.01
C GLY A 21 7.81 -9.70 6.16
N ARG A 22 7.40 -8.90 7.16
CA ARG A 22 6.70 -9.40 8.34
C ARG A 22 5.32 -9.94 8.00
N GLU A 23 4.96 -11.03 8.67
CA GLU A 23 3.64 -11.67 8.55
C GLU A 23 3.03 -11.84 9.94
N ASP A 24 2.75 -10.73 10.61
CA ASP A 24 2.31 -10.74 12.02
C ASP A 24 0.82 -10.44 12.20
N GLY A 25 0.06 -10.47 11.12
CA GLY A 25 -1.38 -10.19 11.17
C GLY A 25 -1.72 -8.70 11.17
N THR A 26 -0.72 -7.82 11.07
CA THR A 26 -0.95 -6.36 11.07
C THR A 26 -0.90 -5.73 9.68
N VAL A 27 -0.68 -6.53 8.64
CA VAL A 27 -0.57 -6.01 7.27
C VAL A 27 -1.89 -5.41 6.82
N VAL A 28 -1.81 -4.18 6.32
CA VAL A 28 -2.97 -3.45 5.78
C VAL A 28 -2.70 -3.02 4.34
N ALA A 29 -3.77 -2.66 3.65
CA ALA A 29 -3.66 -2.04 2.32
C ALA A 29 -3.48 -0.54 2.53
N ALA A 30 -2.24 -0.08 2.57
CA ALA A 30 -1.90 1.32 2.82
C ALA A 30 -2.05 2.14 1.55
N HIS A 31 -3.04 3.03 1.51
CA HIS A 31 -3.28 3.89 0.35
C HIS A 31 -2.20 4.97 0.21
N SER A 32 -1.98 5.41 -1.03
CA SER A 32 -1.13 6.55 -1.33
C SER A 32 -1.60 7.80 -0.57
N ASN A 33 -0.66 8.62 -0.11
CA ASN A 33 -0.94 9.92 0.48
C ASN A 33 -0.75 11.07 -0.52
N GLN A 34 -0.63 10.76 -1.80
CA GLN A 34 -0.34 11.75 -2.83
C GLN A 34 -1.60 12.20 -3.55
N GLN A 35 -1.76 13.52 -3.69
CA GLN A 35 -2.93 14.10 -4.36
C GLN A 35 -3.10 13.58 -5.79
N ARG A 36 -2.00 13.34 -6.50
CA ARG A 36 -2.05 12.79 -7.86
C ARG A 36 -2.71 11.42 -7.94
N ASP A 37 -2.81 10.72 -6.80
CA ASP A 37 -3.45 9.40 -6.70
C ASP A 37 -4.88 9.49 -6.19
N GLY A 38 -5.45 10.69 -6.17
CA GLY A 38 -6.83 10.92 -5.74
C GLY A 38 -6.99 11.23 -4.26
N LYS A 39 -5.90 11.34 -3.51
CA LYS A 39 -5.96 11.66 -2.08
C LYS A 39 -6.46 13.08 -1.87
N GLY A 40 -7.42 13.25 -0.97
CA GLY A 40 -7.92 14.57 -0.55
C GLY A 40 -8.27 14.54 0.92
N THR A 41 -8.75 15.68 1.45
CA THR A 41 -9.17 15.77 2.85
C THR A 41 -10.34 14.81 3.10
N GLY A 42 -10.13 13.82 3.96
CA GLY A 42 -11.14 12.80 4.25
C GLY A 42 -11.42 11.85 3.09
N ILE A 43 -10.63 11.91 2.01
CA ILE A 43 -10.81 11.07 0.82
C ILE A 43 -9.55 10.23 0.62
N LYS A 44 -9.72 8.91 0.58
CA LYS A 44 -8.62 7.98 0.28
C LYS A 44 -8.30 7.98 -1.21
N ALA A 45 -7.03 7.77 -1.55
CA ALA A 45 -6.59 7.58 -2.93
C ALA A 45 -7.30 6.40 -3.58
N HIS A 46 -7.11 6.23 -4.88
CA HIS A 46 -7.65 5.07 -5.62
C HIS A 46 -7.19 3.76 -4.99
N ASP A 47 -8.08 2.77 -4.97
CA ASP A 47 -7.76 1.46 -4.39
C ASP A 47 -6.68 0.69 -5.16
N PHE A 48 -6.33 1.08 -6.38
CA PHE A 48 -5.20 0.47 -7.09
C PHE A 48 -3.86 1.10 -6.71
N ARG A 49 -3.86 2.16 -5.90
CA ARG A 49 -2.63 2.79 -5.38
C ARG A 49 -2.50 2.46 -3.90
N ILE A 50 -2.17 1.19 -3.64
CA ILE A 50 -2.03 0.63 -2.29
C ILE A 50 -0.71 -0.11 -2.16
N ALA A 51 -0.24 -0.27 -0.93
CA ALA A 51 0.94 -1.05 -0.58
C ALA A 51 0.62 -1.93 0.63
N SER A 52 1.05 -3.19 0.58
CA SER A 52 0.91 -4.10 1.72
C SER A 52 1.99 -3.78 2.74
N LEU A 53 1.61 -3.19 3.87
CA LEU A 53 2.53 -2.76 4.92
C LEU A 53 2.04 -3.21 6.29
N CYS A 54 2.98 -3.72 7.11
CA CYS A 54 2.67 -4.04 8.51
C CYS A 54 2.46 -2.76 9.31
N PHE A 55 1.96 -2.89 10.54
CA PHE A 55 1.69 -1.74 11.40
C PHE A 55 2.91 -0.84 11.56
N THR A 56 4.08 -1.41 11.83
CA THR A 56 5.30 -0.64 12.05
C THR A 56 5.72 0.14 10.81
N CYS A 57 5.78 -0.53 9.65
CA CYS A 57 6.19 0.14 8.41
C CYS A 57 5.18 1.18 7.96
N HIS A 58 3.88 0.90 8.13
CA HIS A 58 2.82 1.85 7.81
C HIS A 58 2.92 3.11 8.69
N THR A 59 3.17 2.93 9.98
CA THR A 59 3.35 4.04 10.91
C THR A 59 4.58 4.87 10.56
N ASP A 60 5.71 4.22 10.24
CA ASP A 60 6.94 4.92 9.87
C ASP A 60 6.74 5.79 8.62
N ILE A 61 5.99 5.29 7.65
CA ILE A 61 5.72 6.02 6.41
C ILE A 61 4.74 7.17 6.63
N ASP A 62 3.68 6.96 7.43
CA ASP A 62 2.64 7.97 7.62
C ASP A 62 2.98 9.00 8.68
N GLN A 63 3.60 8.58 9.77
CA GLN A 63 3.76 9.42 10.96
C GLN A 63 5.20 9.46 11.49
N GLY A 64 6.12 8.78 10.83
CA GLY A 64 7.49 8.68 11.28
C GLY A 64 8.20 10.04 11.28
N SER A 65 8.92 10.34 12.36
CA SER A 65 9.68 11.58 12.50
C SER A 65 11.14 11.45 12.07
N THR A 66 11.62 10.21 11.84
CA THR A 66 13.00 9.94 11.48
C THR A 66 13.26 9.99 9.99
N LEU A 67 12.20 9.90 9.17
CA LEU A 67 12.31 9.91 7.71
C LEU A 67 11.83 11.24 7.17
N THR A 68 12.49 11.73 6.10
CA THR A 68 12.01 12.89 5.39
C THR A 68 10.74 12.55 4.61
N LYS A 69 10.01 13.57 4.19
CA LYS A 69 8.81 13.38 3.37
C LYS A 69 9.13 12.61 2.08
N ASP A 70 10.25 12.94 1.44
CA ASP A 70 10.66 12.27 0.21
C ASP A 70 11.05 10.82 0.47
N GLN A 71 11.74 10.54 1.57
CA GLN A 71 12.09 9.16 1.95
C GLN A 71 10.84 8.33 2.19
N ARG A 72 9.85 8.87 2.90
CA ARG A 72 8.59 8.17 3.17
C ARG A 72 7.82 7.87 1.88
N ARG A 73 7.79 8.84 0.97
CA ARG A 73 7.14 8.65 -0.33
C ARG A 73 7.84 7.56 -1.15
N GLU A 74 9.16 7.58 -1.17
CA GLU A 74 9.94 6.60 -1.91
C GLU A 74 9.77 5.19 -1.35
N MET A 75 9.78 5.04 -0.03
CA MET A 75 9.51 3.76 0.62
C MET A 75 8.13 3.22 0.25
N TRP A 76 7.12 4.08 0.27
CA TRP A 76 5.77 3.67 -0.09
C TRP A 76 5.68 3.26 -1.58
N GLU A 77 6.27 4.04 -2.48
CA GLU A 77 6.27 3.74 -3.92
C GLU A 77 6.94 2.40 -4.19
N TRP A 78 8.05 2.12 -3.52
CA TRP A 78 8.75 0.85 -3.65
C TRP A 78 7.87 -0.32 -3.18
N ALA A 79 7.27 -0.19 -2.01
CA ALA A 79 6.37 -1.22 -1.47
C ALA A 79 5.13 -1.42 -2.36
N HIS A 80 4.60 -0.35 -2.94
CA HIS A 80 3.49 -0.40 -3.87
C HIS A 80 3.85 -1.24 -5.12
N ARG A 81 5.01 -0.98 -5.72
CA ARG A 81 5.46 -1.73 -6.90
C ARG A 81 5.57 -3.22 -6.58
N LYS A 82 6.13 -3.55 -5.43
CA LYS A 82 6.28 -4.95 -5.01
C LYS A 82 4.91 -5.58 -4.75
N THR A 83 3.99 -4.84 -4.14
CA THR A 83 2.63 -5.31 -3.90
C THR A 83 1.93 -5.66 -5.22
N MET A 84 1.99 -4.76 -6.19
CA MET A 84 1.40 -5.01 -7.51
C MET A 84 2.05 -6.22 -8.18
N GLY A 85 3.38 -6.32 -8.12
CA GLY A 85 4.11 -7.46 -8.68
C GLY A 85 3.68 -8.78 -8.03
N GLU A 86 3.52 -8.81 -6.72
CA GLU A 86 3.10 -10.02 -6.01
C GLU A 86 1.71 -10.49 -6.41
N PHE A 87 0.80 -9.57 -6.70
CA PHE A 87 -0.54 -9.95 -7.17
C PHE A 87 -0.46 -10.79 -8.43
N PHE A 88 0.41 -10.44 -9.37
CA PHE A 88 0.56 -11.18 -10.62
C PHE A 88 1.40 -12.43 -10.44
N LEU A 89 2.50 -12.36 -9.69
CA LEU A 89 3.38 -13.50 -9.46
C LEU A 89 2.68 -14.64 -8.70
N ARG A 90 1.73 -14.31 -7.86
CA ARG A 90 0.96 -15.29 -7.10
C ARG A 90 -0.39 -15.65 -7.74
N ASP A 91 -0.64 -15.18 -8.95
CA ASP A 91 -1.91 -15.40 -9.66
C ASP A 91 -3.13 -14.94 -8.87
N LEU A 92 -3.00 -13.88 -8.08
CA LEU A 92 -4.13 -13.32 -7.32
C LEU A 92 -4.99 -12.42 -8.18
N ILE A 93 -4.43 -11.89 -9.29
CA ILE A 93 -5.12 -11.06 -10.26
C ILE A 93 -4.92 -11.68 -11.64
N SER A 94 -6.00 -11.79 -12.40
CA SER A 94 -5.94 -12.29 -13.79
C SER A 94 -6.40 -11.21 -14.75
N ILE A 95 -5.88 -11.30 -15.96
CA ILE A 95 -6.25 -10.41 -17.07
C ILE A 95 -7.26 -11.16 -17.93
N ARG A 96 -8.37 -10.50 -18.23
CA ARG A 96 -9.41 -11.05 -19.08
C ARG A 96 -9.06 -10.91 -20.54
#